data_925365c1a83da1e3b06501deef43f7e3
#
_entry.id   925365c1a83da1e3b06501deef43f7e3
#
_cell.length_a   1.000
_cell.length_b   1.000
_cell.length_c   1.000
_cell.angle_alpha   90.00
_cell.angle_beta   90.00
_cell.angle_gamma   90.00
#
_symmetry.space_group_name_H-M   'P 1'
#
loop_
_entity.id
_entity.type
_entity.pdbx_description
1 polymer ?
#
loop_
_entity_poly.entity_id
_entity_poly.type
_entity_poly.pdbx_seq_one_letter_code
_entity_poly.pdbx_strand_id
1 'polypeptide(L)'
;MLTVQEVEKFFMRPSGDYVFARWGRPIAAVVFGVLDESLSIIKSAVEAVCLASGHTTSELDPDIGSNLMVFFFKDWSELLEVPDLEHIIPNLEILLEKLETAEANQYRIFRFDETGGIKACFVFLRMDNALKKLNAENLALIQVVKAMLVWSDLAFQNASPLALRENGETVLRPEIAALLKAAYDPTMPPKSNDPSHALRMAARITVR
;
A
#
# COMPACT_ATOMS: atom_id res chain seq x y z
N MET A 1 17.19 -0.65 14.30
CA MET A 1 17.24 -1.76 13.31
C MET A 1 16.13 -2.73 13.68
N LEU A 2 15.31 -3.19 12.71
CA LEU A 2 14.21 -4.11 12.99
C LEU A 2 14.73 -5.50 13.35
N THR A 3 14.21 -6.07 14.42
CA THR A 3 14.40 -7.49 14.78
C THR A 3 13.54 -8.39 13.89
N VAL A 4 13.81 -9.69 13.87
CA VAL A 4 12.99 -10.68 13.12
C VAL A 4 11.53 -10.62 13.54
N GLN A 5 11.27 -10.54 14.85
CA GLN A 5 9.93 -10.48 15.41
C GLN A 5 9.18 -9.18 15.00
N GLU A 6 9.90 -8.06 14.91
CA GLU A 6 9.30 -6.80 14.43
C GLU A 6 8.97 -6.87 12.93
N VAL A 7 9.83 -7.48 12.12
CA VAL A 7 9.55 -7.73 10.69
C VAL A 7 8.36 -8.66 10.53
N GLU A 8 8.30 -9.74 11.31
CA GLU A 8 7.21 -10.71 11.27
C GLU A 8 5.84 -10.06 11.57
N LYS A 9 5.77 -9.18 12.58
CA LYS A 9 4.55 -8.45 12.95
C LYS A 9 3.93 -7.65 11.82
N PHE A 10 4.73 -7.15 10.87
CA PHE A 10 4.20 -6.41 9.72
C PHE A 10 3.37 -7.28 8.77
N PHE A 11 3.49 -8.61 8.84
CA PHE A 11 2.87 -9.57 7.93
C PHE A 11 2.02 -10.62 8.64
N MET A 12 2.06 -10.68 9.97
CA MET A 12 1.25 -11.60 10.76
C MET A 12 -0.19 -11.09 10.89
N ARG A 13 -1.13 -11.89 10.45
CA ARG A 13 -2.58 -11.58 10.57
C ARG A 13 -3.07 -11.82 12.00
N PRO A 14 -4.20 -11.19 12.40
CA PRO A 14 -4.85 -11.51 13.69
C PRO A 14 -5.22 -13.00 13.85
N SER A 15 -5.44 -13.70 12.73
CA SER A 15 -5.67 -15.16 12.70
C SER A 15 -4.44 -16.00 13.05
N GLY A 16 -3.24 -15.41 13.10
CA GLY A 16 -1.98 -16.11 13.26
C GLY A 16 -1.31 -16.54 11.95
N ASP A 17 -1.92 -16.23 10.80
CA ASP A 17 -1.34 -16.55 9.50
C ASP A 17 -0.31 -15.50 9.08
N TYR A 18 0.85 -15.95 8.58
CA TYR A 18 1.82 -15.09 7.92
C TYR A 18 1.44 -14.92 6.46
N VAL A 19 1.27 -13.66 6.02
CA VAL A 19 0.89 -13.35 4.64
C VAL A 19 1.74 -12.21 4.12
N PHE A 20 2.60 -12.52 3.16
CA PHE A 20 3.44 -11.55 2.45
C PHE A 20 3.19 -11.64 0.95
N ALA A 21 3.06 -10.50 0.29
CA ALA A 21 3.22 -10.39 -1.15
C ALA A 21 3.75 -8.99 -1.51
N ARG A 22 4.49 -8.91 -2.62
CA ARG A 22 5.00 -7.69 -3.23
C ARG A 22 4.63 -7.62 -4.70
N TRP A 23 4.77 -6.46 -5.32
CA TRP A 23 4.54 -6.33 -6.76
C TRP A 23 5.50 -7.20 -7.56
N GLY A 24 4.93 -7.90 -8.56
CA GLY A 24 5.67 -8.71 -9.52
C GLY A 24 5.98 -7.98 -10.83
N ARG A 25 5.46 -6.74 -10.99
CA ARG A 25 5.52 -5.92 -12.21
C ARG A 25 5.64 -4.45 -11.91
N PRO A 26 6.11 -3.59 -12.84
CA PRO A 26 6.13 -2.13 -12.66
C PRO A 26 4.76 -1.57 -12.28
N ILE A 27 4.75 -0.52 -11.45
CA ILE A 27 3.51 0.13 -11.03
C ILE A 27 3.12 1.22 -12.02
N ALA A 28 1.91 1.08 -12.59
CA ALA A 28 1.25 2.08 -13.44
C ALA A 28 0.05 2.65 -12.67
N ALA A 29 0.21 3.88 -12.13
CA ALA A 29 -0.78 4.49 -11.25
C ALA A 29 -1.79 5.35 -12.01
N VAL A 30 -3.08 5.25 -11.61
CA VAL A 30 -4.14 6.18 -11.99
C VAL A 30 -4.90 6.62 -10.74
N VAL A 31 -5.41 7.85 -10.75
CA VAL A 31 -6.06 8.45 -9.58
C VAL A 31 -7.38 9.07 -10.02
N PHE A 32 -8.43 8.87 -9.22
CA PHE A 32 -9.77 9.36 -9.46
C PHE A 32 -10.27 10.20 -8.28
N GLY A 33 -11.13 11.18 -8.55
CA GLY A 33 -11.77 11.98 -7.52
C GLY A 33 -10.90 13.09 -6.92
N VAL A 34 -9.83 13.51 -7.63
CA VAL A 34 -8.96 14.61 -7.23
C VAL A 34 -8.81 15.64 -8.35
N LEU A 35 -8.35 16.84 -8.00
CA LEU A 35 -7.96 17.87 -8.95
C LEU A 35 -6.60 17.53 -9.59
N ASP A 36 -6.34 18.07 -10.79
CA ASP A 36 -5.11 17.81 -11.55
C ASP A 36 -3.83 18.14 -10.77
N GLU A 37 -3.86 19.16 -9.93
CA GLU A 37 -2.74 19.53 -9.05
C GLU A 37 -2.35 18.40 -8.08
N SER A 38 -3.32 17.61 -7.61
CA SER A 38 -3.08 16.49 -6.70
C SER A 38 -2.55 15.24 -7.41
N LEU A 39 -2.79 15.12 -8.72
CA LEU A 39 -2.28 13.99 -9.51
C LEU A 39 -0.75 13.92 -9.51
N SER A 40 -0.10 15.07 -9.69
CA SER A 40 1.36 15.16 -9.70
C SER A 40 1.97 14.74 -8.36
N ILE A 41 1.34 15.12 -7.25
CA ILE A 41 1.77 14.75 -5.89
C ILE A 41 1.74 13.24 -5.69
N ILE A 42 0.63 12.59 -6.10
CA ILE A 42 0.50 11.14 -5.94
C ILE A 42 1.47 10.38 -6.85
N LYS A 43 1.63 10.81 -8.11
CA LYS A 43 2.61 10.21 -9.02
C LYS A 43 4.03 10.34 -8.49
N SER A 44 4.42 11.52 -8.00
CA SER A 44 5.73 11.74 -7.38
C SER A 44 5.95 10.86 -6.15
N ALA A 45 4.91 10.64 -5.34
CA ALA A 45 4.99 9.72 -4.19
C ALA A 45 5.21 8.27 -4.65
N VAL A 46 4.53 7.81 -5.72
CA VAL A 46 4.73 6.47 -6.30
C VAL A 46 6.17 6.30 -6.77
N GLU A 47 6.70 7.26 -7.54
CA GLU A 47 8.08 7.24 -8.02
C GLU A 47 9.09 7.22 -6.88
N ALA A 48 8.90 8.09 -5.88
CA ALA A 48 9.81 8.19 -4.73
C ALA A 48 9.85 6.89 -3.90
N VAL A 49 8.70 6.28 -3.63
CA VAL A 49 8.63 5.03 -2.84
C VAL A 49 9.15 3.85 -3.67
N CYS A 50 8.86 3.79 -4.97
CA CYS A 50 9.42 2.78 -5.86
C CYS A 50 10.95 2.87 -5.91
N LEU A 51 11.49 4.07 -6.09
CA LEU A 51 12.93 4.31 -6.09
C LEU A 51 13.58 3.87 -4.76
N ALA A 52 12.99 4.24 -3.63
CA ALA A 52 13.49 3.89 -2.30
C ALA A 52 13.47 2.37 -2.05
N SER A 53 12.51 1.66 -2.61
CA SER A 53 12.39 0.20 -2.50
C SER A 53 13.22 -0.58 -3.52
N GLY A 54 13.74 0.08 -4.57
CA GLY A 54 14.38 -0.57 -5.71
C GLY A 54 13.38 -1.19 -6.69
N HIS A 55 12.14 -0.72 -6.67
CA HIS A 55 11.08 -1.10 -7.62
C HIS A 55 10.96 -0.08 -8.75
N THR A 56 10.18 -0.41 -9.78
CA THR A 56 10.03 0.43 -10.98
C THR A 56 8.58 0.88 -11.18
N THR A 57 8.43 2.01 -11.86
CA THR A 57 7.16 2.52 -12.35
C THR A 57 7.06 2.40 -13.86
N SER A 58 5.85 2.43 -14.39
CA SER A 58 5.55 2.50 -15.82
C SER A 58 4.41 3.47 -16.06
N GLU A 59 4.30 4.01 -17.25
CA GLU A 59 3.14 4.81 -17.65
C GLU A 59 1.89 3.94 -17.82
N LEU A 60 2.06 2.72 -18.35
CA LEU A 60 1.00 1.76 -18.61
C LEU A 60 1.44 0.34 -18.25
N ASP A 61 0.51 -0.44 -17.71
CA ASP A 61 0.63 -1.90 -17.62
C ASP A 61 0.14 -2.50 -18.93
N PRO A 62 0.91 -3.41 -19.56
CA PRO A 62 0.57 -3.94 -20.89
C PRO A 62 -0.72 -4.78 -20.91
N ASP A 63 -1.12 -5.36 -19.77
CA ASP A 63 -2.27 -6.26 -19.68
C ASP A 63 -3.57 -5.51 -19.31
N ILE A 64 -3.47 -4.53 -18.42
CA ILE A 64 -4.64 -3.90 -17.78
C ILE A 64 -4.63 -2.36 -17.79
N GLY A 65 -3.65 -1.74 -18.48
CA GLY A 65 -3.50 -0.29 -18.61
C GLY A 65 -2.95 0.35 -17.34
N SER A 66 -3.72 0.38 -16.25
CA SER A 66 -3.27 0.84 -14.92
C SER A 66 -3.47 -0.27 -13.90
N ASN A 67 -2.52 -0.43 -13.00
CA ASN A 67 -2.54 -1.50 -12.00
C ASN A 67 -2.55 -1.00 -10.55
N LEU A 68 -2.25 0.26 -10.29
CA LEU A 68 -2.50 0.93 -9.02
C LEU A 68 -3.58 2.00 -9.22
N MET A 69 -4.79 1.74 -8.75
CA MET A 69 -5.94 2.63 -8.89
C MET A 69 -6.29 3.22 -7.53
N VAL A 70 -6.27 4.55 -7.43
CA VAL A 70 -6.56 5.26 -6.19
C VAL A 70 -7.81 6.10 -6.38
N PHE A 71 -8.81 5.86 -5.55
CA PHE A 71 -10.10 6.55 -5.60
C PHE A 71 -10.31 7.38 -4.35
N PHE A 72 -10.67 8.64 -4.52
CA PHE A 72 -11.02 9.55 -3.46
C PHE A 72 -12.51 9.84 -3.46
N PHE A 73 -13.16 9.67 -2.32
CA PHE A 73 -14.59 9.87 -2.11
C PHE A 73 -14.84 10.82 -0.94
N LYS A 74 -15.99 11.48 -0.96
CA LYS A 74 -16.50 12.20 0.20
C LYS A 74 -17.23 11.24 1.12
N ASP A 75 -18.04 10.36 0.54
CA ASP A 75 -18.84 9.34 1.22
C ASP A 75 -18.68 7.98 0.56
N TRP A 76 -18.82 6.91 1.36
CA TRP A 76 -18.70 5.55 0.85
C TRP A 76 -19.80 5.18 -0.17
N SER A 77 -20.98 5.81 -0.11
CA SER A 77 -22.06 5.60 -1.07
C SER A 77 -21.65 5.91 -2.51
N GLU A 78 -20.68 6.80 -2.73
CA GLU A 78 -20.15 7.12 -4.07
C GLU A 78 -19.45 5.91 -4.75
N LEU A 79 -19.09 4.86 -3.99
CA LEU A 79 -18.59 3.60 -4.55
C LEU A 79 -19.60 2.93 -5.47
N LEU A 80 -20.90 3.09 -5.21
CA LEU A 80 -21.97 2.54 -6.06
C LEU A 80 -22.09 3.26 -7.41
N GLU A 81 -21.52 4.44 -7.53
CA GLU A 81 -21.53 5.25 -8.76
C GLU A 81 -20.35 4.93 -9.68
N VAL A 82 -19.34 4.18 -9.17
CA VAL A 82 -18.15 3.80 -9.97
C VAL A 82 -18.55 2.69 -10.95
N PRO A 83 -18.45 2.92 -12.27
CA PRO A 83 -18.81 1.92 -13.27
C PRO A 83 -18.04 0.61 -13.09
N ASP A 84 -18.72 -0.51 -13.28
CA ASP A 84 -18.16 -1.86 -13.29
C ASP A 84 -17.43 -2.28 -11.98
N LEU A 85 -17.56 -1.51 -10.88
CA LEU A 85 -16.86 -1.81 -9.64
C LEU A 85 -17.34 -3.13 -9.00
N GLU A 86 -18.59 -3.53 -9.21
CA GLU A 86 -19.15 -4.80 -8.75
C GLU A 86 -18.46 -6.03 -9.37
N HIS A 87 -17.85 -5.90 -10.54
CA HIS A 87 -17.03 -6.96 -11.16
C HIS A 87 -15.69 -7.13 -10.42
N ILE A 88 -15.21 -6.07 -9.79
CA ILE A 88 -13.98 -6.06 -8.99
C ILE A 88 -14.29 -6.43 -7.56
N ILE A 89 -15.40 -5.93 -7.00
CA ILE A 89 -15.81 -6.12 -5.61
C ILE A 89 -17.20 -6.78 -5.58
N PRO A 90 -17.26 -8.10 -5.52
CA PRO A 90 -18.55 -8.78 -5.32
C PRO A 90 -19.21 -8.36 -4.01
N ASN A 91 -20.53 -8.20 -4.02
CA ASN A 91 -21.33 -7.80 -2.86
C ASN A 91 -20.92 -6.41 -2.30
N LEU A 92 -20.80 -5.43 -3.17
CA LEU A 92 -20.35 -4.08 -2.84
C LEU A 92 -21.19 -3.44 -1.72
N GLU A 93 -22.52 -3.66 -1.68
CA GLU A 93 -23.42 -3.17 -0.63
C GLU A 93 -23.03 -3.72 0.76
N ILE A 94 -22.71 -5.02 0.86
CA ILE A 94 -22.26 -5.63 2.12
C ILE A 94 -20.91 -5.03 2.57
N LEU A 95 -20.04 -4.71 1.60
CA LEU A 95 -18.77 -4.04 1.91
C LEU A 95 -19.04 -2.64 2.47
N LEU A 96 -19.97 -1.87 1.86
CA LEU A 96 -20.33 -0.53 2.34
C LEU A 96 -20.80 -0.56 3.78
N GLU A 97 -21.73 -1.44 4.13
CA GLU A 97 -22.22 -1.59 5.51
C GLU A 97 -21.08 -1.88 6.49
N LYS A 98 -20.11 -2.71 6.11
CA LYS A 98 -18.94 -3.02 6.94
C LYS A 98 -18.02 -1.80 7.11
N LEU A 99 -17.76 -1.05 6.04
CA LEU A 99 -16.92 0.14 6.08
C LEU A 99 -17.54 1.26 6.94
N GLU A 100 -18.86 1.43 6.85
CA GLU A 100 -19.61 2.38 7.66
C GLU A 100 -19.62 1.96 9.13
N THR A 101 -19.95 0.71 9.42
CA THR A 101 -19.98 0.15 10.79
C THR A 101 -18.61 0.23 11.48
N ALA A 102 -17.54 0.03 10.72
CA ALA A 102 -16.17 0.13 11.21
C ALA A 102 -15.64 1.58 11.26
N GLU A 103 -16.46 2.57 10.85
CA GLU A 103 -16.02 3.97 10.65
C GLU A 103 -14.73 4.08 9.83
N ALA A 104 -14.51 3.12 8.91
CA ALA A 104 -13.31 3.06 8.10
C ALA A 104 -13.23 4.28 7.16
N ASN A 105 -12.02 4.81 6.98
CA ASN A 105 -11.77 5.88 6.00
C ASN A 105 -10.85 5.43 4.86
N GLN A 106 -10.40 4.19 4.87
CA GLN A 106 -9.58 3.62 3.81
C GLN A 106 -9.83 2.12 3.68
N TYR A 107 -9.82 1.64 2.44
CA TYR A 107 -9.94 0.23 2.11
C TYR A 107 -9.03 -0.11 0.94
N ARG A 108 -8.50 -1.35 0.89
CA ARG A 108 -7.63 -1.82 -0.18
C ARG A 108 -7.98 -3.21 -0.61
N ILE A 109 -7.90 -3.43 -1.91
CA ILE A 109 -8.05 -4.75 -2.52
C ILE A 109 -6.83 -5.01 -3.37
N PHE A 110 -6.21 -6.17 -3.15
CA PHE A 110 -5.12 -6.65 -3.99
C PHE A 110 -5.62 -7.76 -4.92
N ARG A 111 -5.07 -7.78 -6.13
CA ARG A 111 -5.18 -8.90 -7.07
C ARG A 111 -3.79 -9.44 -7.32
N PHE A 112 -3.70 -10.73 -7.45
CA PHE A 112 -2.44 -11.44 -7.55
C PHE A 112 -2.31 -12.11 -8.91
N ASP A 113 -1.07 -12.25 -9.38
CA ASP A 113 -0.73 -13.04 -10.55
C ASP A 113 -0.56 -14.53 -10.19
N GLU A 114 -0.19 -15.34 -11.19
CA GLU A 114 -0.01 -16.79 -11.01
C GLU A 114 1.14 -17.15 -10.06
N THR A 115 2.13 -16.26 -9.89
CA THR A 115 3.23 -16.43 -8.92
C THR A 115 2.85 -16.02 -7.51
N GLY A 116 1.67 -15.42 -7.35
CA GLY A 116 1.17 -14.83 -6.11
C GLY A 116 1.74 -13.44 -5.81
N GLY A 117 2.48 -12.83 -6.73
CA GLY A 117 2.86 -11.43 -6.66
C GLY A 117 1.67 -10.50 -6.87
N ILE A 118 1.75 -9.28 -6.35
CA ILE A 118 0.70 -8.27 -6.56
C ILE A 118 0.67 -7.92 -8.07
N LYS A 119 -0.51 -8.13 -8.68
CA LYS A 119 -0.81 -7.75 -10.07
C LYS A 119 -1.50 -6.42 -10.16
N ALA A 120 -2.44 -6.14 -9.22
CA ALA A 120 -3.14 -4.87 -9.13
C ALA A 120 -3.51 -4.55 -7.68
N CYS A 121 -3.64 -3.25 -7.39
CA CYS A 121 -4.11 -2.73 -6.11
C CYS A 121 -5.13 -1.62 -6.34
N PHE A 122 -6.29 -1.74 -5.69
CA PHE A 122 -7.34 -0.74 -5.65
C PHE A 122 -7.34 -0.11 -4.25
N VAL A 123 -7.16 1.19 -4.18
CA VAL A 123 -7.13 1.97 -2.94
C VAL A 123 -8.33 2.89 -2.92
N PHE A 124 -9.18 2.76 -1.91
CA PHE A 124 -10.37 3.57 -1.71
C PHE A 124 -10.19 4.42 -0.47
N LEU A 125 -10.38 5.74 -0.59
CA LEU A 125 -10.15 6.71 0.48
C LEU A 125 -11.40 7.58 0.65
N ARG A 126 -12.05 7.47 1.81
CA ARG A 126 -13.10 8.41 2.20
C ARG A 126 -12.46 9.58 2.93
N MET A 127 -12.54 10.76 2.34
CA MET A 127 -11.91 11.99 2.85
C MET A 127 -12.69 12.54 4.05
N ASP A 128 -12.50 11.89 5.20
CA ASP A 128 -13.03 12.32 6.49
C ASP A 128 -12.18 13.44 7.13
N ASN A 129 -12.57 13.86 8.33
CA ASN A 129 -11.84 14.89 9.07
C ASN A 129 -10.41 14.49 9.45
N ALA A 130 -10.10 13.20 9.56
CA ALA A 130 -8.76 12.72 9.89
C ALA A 130 -7.83 12.80 8.67
N LEU A 131 -8.28 12.29 7.50
CA LEU A 131 -7.49 12.34 6.27
C LEU A 131 -7.33 13.77 5.73
N LYS A 132 -8.35 14.63 5.87
CA LYS A 132 -8.28 16.05 5.47
C LYS A 132 -7.27 16.88 6.25
N LYS A 133 -6.85 16.44 7.43
CA LYS A 133 -5.80 17.12 8.22
C LYS A 133 -4.39 16.83 7.73
N LEU A 134 -4.20 15.76 6.97
CA LEU A 134 -2.91 15.44 6.38
C LEU A 134 -2.65 16.36 5.18
N ASN A 135 -1.41 16.83 5.02
CA ASN A 135 -1.04 17.42 3.75
C ASN A 135 -1.04 16.36 2.63
N ALA A 136 -1.22 16.80 1.39
CA ALA A 136 -1.38 15.89 0.25
C ALA A 136 -0.16 14.97 0.05
N GLU A 137 1.05 15.46 0.27
CA GLU A 137 2.28 14.68 0.13
C GLU A 137 2.36 13.56 1.17
N ASN A 138 2.06 13.86 2.44
CA ASN A 138 2.06 12.86 3.50
C ASN A 138 0.99 11.80 3.27
N LEU A 139 -0.22 12.23 2.87
CA LEU A 139 -1.29 11.30 2.53
C LEU A 139 -0.87 10.38 1.38
N ALA A 140 -0.34 10.95 0.29
CA ALA A 140 0.13 10.19 -0.85
C ALA A 140 1.23 9.18 -0.46
N LEU A 141 2.27 9.60 0.27
CA LEU A 141 3.34 8.72 0.72
C LEU A 141 2.82 7.57 1.58
N ILE A 142 1.92 7.85 2.56
CA ILE A 142 1.31 6.81 3.41
C ILE A 142 0.55 5.79 2.56
N GLN A 143 -0.26 6.25 1.60
CA GLN A 143 -1.07 5.36 0.79
C GLN A 143 -0.22 4.50 -0.14
N VAL A 144 0.81 5.09 -0.75
CA VAL A 144 1.74 4.36 -1.61
C VAL A 144 2.52 3.31 -0.81
N VAL A 145 3.10 3.66 0.35
CA VAL A 145 3.78 2.68 1.21
C VAL A 145 2.87 1.51 1.55
N LYS A 146 1.61 1.80 1.91
CA LYS A 146 0.62 0.77 2.23
C LYS A 146 0.20 -0.06 1.01
N ALA A 147 0.39 0.43 -0.22
CA ALA A 147 0.13 -0.30 -1.45
C ALA A 147 1.33 -1.13 -1.94
N MET A 148 2.54 -0.89 -1.42
CA MET A 148 3.75 -1.59 -1.88
C MET A 148 3.78 -3.07 -1.52
N LEU A 149 3.23 -3.45 -0.37
CA LEU A 149 3.23 -4.81 0.15
C LEU A 149 1.84 -5.17 0.70
N VAL A 150 1.57 -6.46 0.80
CA VAL A 150 0.40 -6.97 1.55
C VAL A 150 0.75 -6.97 3.04
N TRP A 151 0.58 -5.81 3.66
CA TRP A 151 0.81 -5.63 5.09
C TRP A 151 -0.29 -6.30 5.94
N SER A 152 0.04 -6.61 7.18
CA SER A 152 -0.96 -6.98 8.20
C SER A 152 -1.93 -5.82 8.45
N ASP A 153 -3.17 -6.13 8.81
CA ASP A 153 -4.16 -5.12 9.23
C ASP A 153 -3.73 -4.37 10.50
N LEU A 154 -2.81 -4.97 11.28
CA LEU A 154 -2.22 -4.37 12.48
C LEU A 154 -1.00 -3.46 12.16
N ALA A 155 -0.45 -3.56 10.95
CA ALA A 155 0.65 -2.71 10.54
C ALA A 155 0.19 -1.24 10.50
N PHE A 156 1.00 -0.35 11.02
CA PHE A 156 0.75 1.10 11.03
C PHE A 156 -0.49 1.57 11.82
N GLN A 157 -1.08 0.74 12.70
CA GLN A 157 -2.16 1.20 13.59
C GLN A 157 -1.64 2.17 14.65
N ASN A 158 -0.46 1.90 15.20
CA ASN A 158 0.10 2.68 16.31
C ASN A 158 1.24 3.63 15.89
N ALA A 159 1.71 3.53 14.65
CA ALA A 159 2.80 4.36 14.15
C ALA A 159 2.68 4.57 12.65
N SER A 160 2.81 5.83 12.21
CA SER A 160 2.89 6.17 10.78
C SER A 160 4.11 5.51 10.12
N PRO A 161 4.05 5.13 8.84
CA PRO A 161 5.25 4.75 8.08
C PRO A 161 6.20 5.93 7.83
N LEU A 162 5.78 7.15 8.16
CA LEU A 162 6.54 8.38 7.98
C LEU A 162 7.11 8.87 9.32
N ALA A 163 8.21 9.60 9.23
CA ALA A 163 8.83 10.34 10.32
C ALA A 163 9.04 11.80 9.92
N LEU A 164 8.98 12.68 10.90
CA LEU A 164 9.32 14.09 10.76
C LEU A 164 10.79 14.29 11.17
N ARG A 165 11.60 14.86 10.29
CA ARG A 165 12.97 15.26 10.59
C ARG A 165 12.99 16.58 11.40
N GLU A 166 14.11 16.87 12.05
CA GLU A 166 14.32 18.10 12.81
C GLU A 166 14.13 19.39 11.97
N ASN A 167 14.42 19.30 10.68
CA ASN A 167 14.21 20.40 9.71
C ASN A 167 12.74 20.57 9.26
N GLY A 168 11.81 19.76 9.78
CA GLY A 168 10.39 19.78 9.41
C GLY A 168 10.04 18.97 8.16
N GLU A 169 11.02 18.33 7.50
CA GLU A 169 10.78 17.48 6.33
C GLU A 169 10.18 16.13 6.74
N THR A 170 9.12 15.71 6.08
CA THR A 170 8.55 14.38 6.25
C THR A 170 9.23 13.39 5.32
N VAL A 171 9.66 12.27 5.88
CA VAL A 171 10.37 11.21 5.15
C VAL A 171 9.81 9.84 5.52
N LEU A 172 10.08 8.83 4.71
CA LEU A 172 9.89 7.44 5.14
C LEU A 172 10.74 7.15 6.37
N ARG A 173 10.14 6.48 7.35
CA ARG A 173 10.92 5.98 8.49
C ARG A 173 12.04 5.08 7.96
N PRO A 174 13.27 5.26 8.43
CA PRO A 174 14.44 4.50 7.93
C PRO A 174 14.24 2.98 7.97
N GLU A 175 13.58 2.48 9.02
CA GLU A 175 13.27 1.06 9.16
C GLU A 175 12.23 0.57 8.13
N ILE A 176 11.26 1.41 7.72
CA ILE A 176 10.29 1.07 6.68
C ILE A 176 10.94 1.10 5.30
N ALA A 177 11.78 2.09 5.03
CA ALA A 177 12.55 2.14 3.79
C ALA A 177 13.47 0.92 3.63
N ALA A 178 14.16 0.53 4.71
CA ALA A 178 15.02 -0.66 4.73
C ALA A 178 14.21 -1.95 4.54
N LEU A 179 13.01 -2.05 5.15
CA LEU A 179 12.12 -3.20 5.00
C LEU A 179 11.59 -3.30 3.56
N LEU A 180 11.16 -2.20 2.96
CA LEU A 180 10.75 -2.16 1.55
C LEU A 180 11.89 -2.62 0.65
N LYS A 181 13.09 -2.05 0.83
CA LYS A 181 14.26 -2.43 0.04
C LYS A 181 14.62 -3.92 0.18
N ALA A 182 14.51 -4.48 1.38
CA ALA A 182 14.70 -5.91 1.63
C ALA A 182 13.62 -6.78 0.95
N ALA A 183 12.37 -6.33 0.96
CA ALA A 183 11.24 -7.02 0.33
C ALA A 183 11.39 -7.11 -1.20
N TYR A 184 11.96 -6.08 -1.83
CA TYR A 184 12.20 -6.02 -3.27
C TYR A 184 13.57 -6.53 -3.72
N ASP A 185 14.37 -7.10 -2.80
CA ASP A 185 15.60 -7.79 -3.18
C ASP A 185 15.27 -8.91 -4.20
N PRO A 186 16.00 -9.01 -5.34
CA PRO A 186 15.69 -9.97 -6.40
C PRO A 186 15.68 -11.45 -5.96
N THR A 187 16.37 -11.77 -4.85
CA THR A 187 16.44 -13.13 -4.31
C THR A 187 15.27 -13.46 -3.38
N MET A 188 14.43 -12.47 -3.06
CA MET A 188 13.23 -12.68 -2.26
C MET A 188 12.06 -13.09 -3.15
N PRO A 189 11.22 -14.05 -2.71
CA PRO A 189 10.05 -14.47 -3.49
C PRO A 189 9.00 -13.34 -3.55
N PRO A 190 8.15 -13.32 -4.58
CA PRO A 190 7.06 -12.34 -4.68
C PRO A 190 5.96 -12.55 -3.63
N LYS A 191 5.83 -13.78 -3.09
CA LYS A 191 4.85 -14.19 -2.07
C LYS A 191 5.48 -15.15 -1.06
N SER A 192 5.01 -15.09 0.18
CA SER A 192 5.31 -16.10 1.20
C SER A 192 4.19 -16.20 2.24
N ASN A 193 3.89 -17.43 2.65
CA ASN A 193 3.03 -17.72 3.80
C ASN A 193 3.84 -18.37 4.95
N ASP A 194 5.15 -18.43 4.81
CA ASP A 194 6.06 -19.00 5.81
C ASP A 194 6.70 -17.87 6.64
N PRO A 195 6.53 -17.85 7.98
CA PRO A 195 7.16 -16.86 8.85
C PRO A 195 8.68 -16.79 8.77
N SER A 196 9.36 -17.86 8.33
CA SER A 196 10.82 -17.85 8.11
C SER A 196 11.25 -16.81 7.05
N HIS A 197 10.33 -16.35 6.22
CA HIS A 197 10.52 -15.24 5.30
C HIS A 197 10.94 -13.95 6.03
N ALA A 198 10.39 -13.68 7.22
CA ALA A 198 10.76 -12.51 8.03
C ALA A 198 12.23 -12.55 8.46
N LEU A 199 12.77 -13.74 8.77
CA LEU A 199 14.20 -13.93 9.06
C LEU A 199 15.08 -13.54 7.86
N ARG A 200 14.70 -13.96 6.66
CA ARG A 200 15.40 -13.63 5.42
C ARG A 200 15.40 -12.12 5.14
N MET A 201 14.27 -11.43 5.40
CA MET A 201 14.18 -9.98 5.26
C MET A 201 15.00 -9.24 6.32
N ALA A 202 14.92 -9.65 7.59
CA ALA A 202 15.70 -9.06 8.68
C ALA A 202 17.23 -9.15 8.43
N ALA A 203 17.69 -10.28 7.90
CA ALA A 203 19.10 -10.44 7.52
C ALA A 203 19.55 -9.42 6.47
N ARG A 204 18.68 -9.07 5.50
CA ARG A 204 18.98 -8.07 4.46
C ARG A 204 18.94 -6.63 4.96
N ILE A 205 18.13 -6.34 5.96
CA ILE A 205 18.11 -5.03 6.62
C ILE A 205 19.42 -4.79 7.39
N THR A 206 20.02 -5.85 7.93
CA THR A 206 21.21 -5.76 8.81
C THR A 206 22.52 -5.60 8.03
N VAL A 207 22.60 -6.12 6.82
CA VAL A 207 23.84 -6.18 6.01
C VAL A 207 24.15 -4.87 5.25
N ARG A 208 23.31 -3.86 5.39
CA ARG A 208 23.45 -2.54 4.74
C ARG A 208 23.44 -1.43 5.77
#